data_2f0c525298a7222d86bfe5e0f19dd277
#
_entry.id   2f0c525298a7222d86bfe5e0f19dd277
#
_cell.length_a   1.000
_cell.length_b   1.000
_cell.length_c   1.000
_cell.angle_alpha   90.00
_cell.angle_beta   90.00
_cell.angle_gamma   90.00
#
_symmetry.space_group_name_H-M   'P 1'
#
loop_
_entity.id
_entity.type
_entity.pdbx_description
1 polymer ?
#
loop_
_entity_poly.entity_id
_entity_poly.type
_entity_poly.pdbx_seq_one_letter_code
_entity_poly.pdbx_strand_id
1 'polypeptide(L)'
;MTYKNFQDLKLSALGLGAMRLPVVDGNDACIDQAATEEMVAYAMAHGVNYYDTAWGYHDGHSETVLGGVLSHYPRESFYLATKFPGYDLSNMGKAEEIFEEQLRKCQVDYFDFYLFHNVCEMNIDAYLDDEKYGTYSYLTEQKRNGRIRHLGFSAHGSLPVMRRFLEAYGKDMEFCQIQLNWLDWEFQDAKAKVELLKEYHIPVWVMEPLRGGRLARLDEADAAELRALRPDETIPAWAFRFLQSLDVTVVLSGMSNLEQLQANIATFDDPKPLDSREMEALLSLARRMAGRTSVPCTACHYCVSHCPQGLDIPTLLSLYNEHAFTGSGAFIAPMALSALSRDKWPSACVGCRSCERVCPQQIKISEVMADFTRRLG
;
A
#
# COMPACT_ATOMS: atom_id res chain seq x y z
N MET A 1 15.42 13.53 13.10
CA MET A 1 14.87 12.73 11.95
C MET A 1 16.00 11.98 11.26
N THR A 2 15.80 10.68 11.02
CA THR A 2 16.70 9.87 10.19
C THR A 2 16.43 10.15 8.71
N TYR A 3 17.51 10.27 7.92
CA TYR A 3 17.43 10.48 6.48
C TYR A 3 18.02 9.30 5.71
N LYS A 4 17.46 9.05 4.53
CA LYS A 4 17.95 8.07 3.56
C LYS A 4 18.38 8.78 2.28
N ASN A 5 19.44 8.29 1.66
CA ASN A 5 19.85 8.81 0.37
C ASN A 5 19.04 8.16 -0.75
N PHE A 6 18.57 8.95 -1.68
CA PHE A 6 17.96 8.54 -2.93
C PHE A 6 18.57 9.39 -4.05
N GLN A 7 19.42 8.80 -4.86
CA GLN A 7 20.24 9.52 -5.83
C GLN A 7 21.01 10.67 -5.13
N ASP A 8 20.80 11.90 -5.53
CA ASP A 8 21.39 13.12 -4.94
C ASP A 8 20.55 13.74 -3.81
N LEU A 9 19.38 13.14 -3.51
CA LEU A 9 18.45 13.63 -2.51
C LEU A 9 18.67 13.00 -1.13
N LYS A 10 18.34 13.76 -0.08
CA LYS A 10 18.22 13.27 1.29
C LYS A 10 16.75 13.31 1.71
N LEU A 11 16.11 12.16 1.76
CA LEU A 11 14.71 12.03 2.12
C LEU A 11 14.57 11.64 3.59
N SER A 12 13.62 12.24 4.29
CA SER A 12 13.26 11.77 5.64
C SER A 12 12.75 10.33 5.54
N ALA A 13 13.24 9.46 6.42
CA ALA A 13 12.82 8.06 6.44
C ALA A 13 11.34 7.89 6.81
N LEU A 14 10.75 8.87 7.49
CA LEU A 14 9.31 9.02 7.68
C LEU A 14 8.77 10.04 6.67
N GLY A 15 7.76 9.63 5.90
CA GLY A 15 6.97 10.51 5.05
C GLY A 15 5.56 10.71 5.62
N LEU A 16 5.01 11.92 5.45
CA LEU A 16 3.61 12.22 5.81
C LEU A 16 2.70 11.78 4.66
N GLY A 17 1.90 10.73 4.91
CA GLY A 17 0.86 10.27 3.98
C GLY A 17 -0.47 10.96 4.22
N ALA A 18 -0.97 11.66 3.23
CA ALA A 18 -2.20 12.48 3.32
C ALA A 18 -3.50 11.72 3.03
N MET A 19 -3.49 10.39 3.13
CA MET A 19 -4.70 9.56 3.02
C MET A 19 -5.53 9.54 4.31
N ARG A 20 -4.99 10.00 5.43
CA ARG A 20 -5.62 9.95 6.75
C ARG A 20 -5.41 11.26 7.52
N LEU A 21 -5.51 12.39 6.82
CA LEU A 21 -5.49 13.70 7.46
C LEU A 21 -6.61 13.80 8.50
N PRO A 22 -6.48 14.67 9.50
CA PRO A 22 -7.57 14.96 10.44
C PRO A 22 -8.85 15.35 9.70
N VAL A 23 -10.00 14.87 10.20
CA VAL A 23 -11.31 15.17 9.60
C VAL A 23 -12.28 15.66 10.65
N VAL A 24 -13.24 16.49 10.24
CA VAL A 24 -14.30 17.01 11.10
C VAL A 24 -15.42 15.96 11.18
N ASP A 25 -15.88 15.67 12.39
CA ASP A 25 -17.01 14.77 12.68
C ASP A 25 -16.92 13.37 12.01
N GLY A 26 -15.69 12.90 11.74
CA GLY A 26 -15.46 11.61 11.09
C GLY A 26 -15.87 11.56 9.61
N ASN A 27 -16.11 12.70 8.98
CA ASN A 27 -16.44 12.80 7.57
C ASN A 27 -15.16 12.92 6.74
N ASP A 28 -14.84 11.87 5.96
CA ASP A 28 -13.62 11.80 5.17
C ASP A 28 -13.48 12.92 4.14
N ALA A 29 -14.58 13.43 3.61
CA ALA A 29 -14.57 14.57 2.68
C ALA A 29 -14.30 15.93 3.37
N CYS A 30 -14.40 16.00 4.70
CA CYS A 30 -14.27 17.23 5.47
C CYS A 30 -12.93 17.24 6.25
N ILE A 31 -11.83 17.52 5.58
CA ILE A 31 -10.51 17.62 6.22
C ILE A 31 -10.50 18.81 7.19
N ASP A 32 -10.02 18.60 8.42
CA ASP A 32 -9.72 19.66 9.38
C ASP A 32 -8.43 20.38 8.94
N GLN A 33 -8.63 21.51 8.26
CA GLN A 33 -7.52 22.29 7.72
C GLN A 33 -6.61 22.82 8.84
N ALA A 34 -7.15 23.30 9.94
CA ALA A 34 -6.35 23.87 11.03
C ALA A 34 -5.48 22.81 11.70
N ALA A 35 -6.04 21.64 11.98
CA ALA A 35 -5.27 20.51 12.52
C ALA A 35 -4.22 20.00 11.50
N THR A 36 -4.53 20.02 10.20
CA THR A 36 -3.58 19.65 9.14
C THR A 36 -2.44 20.64 9.07
N GLU A 37 -2.70 21.96 9.14
CA GLU A 37 -1.68 23.00 9.18
C GLU A 37 -0.74 22.84 10.39
N GLU A 38 -1.30 22.59 11.58
CA GLU A 38 -0.52 22.32 12.79
C GLU A 38 0.40 21.10 12.62
N MET A 39 -0.13 20.01 12.07
CA MET A 39 0.64 18.78 11.84
C MET A 39 1.74 18.99 10.81
N VAL A 40 1.48 19.67 9.69
CA VAL A 40 2.50 19.96 8.68
C VAL A 40 3.58 20.88 9.25
N ALA A 41 3.20 21.91 10.00
CA ALA A 41 4.17 22.80 10.67
C ALA A 41 5.08 22.02 11.64
N TYR A 42 4.50 21.13 12.43
CA TYR A 42 5.27 20.27 13.33
C TYR A 42 6.19 19.32 12.55
N ALA A 43 5.71 18.68 11.50
CA ALA A 43 6.47 17.77 10.65
C ALA A 43 7.68 18.47 10.01
N MET A 44 7.47 19.66 9.42
CA MET A 44 8.54 20.50 8.84
C MET A 44 9.59 20.88 9.88
N ALA A 45 9.16 21.37 11.05
CA ALA A 45 10.06 21.78 12.13
C ALA A 45 10.91 20.62 12.67
N HIS A 46 10.45 19.37 12.53
CA HIS A 46 11.15 18.17 12.99
C HIS A 46 11.79 17.37 11.83
N GLY A 47 11.93 17.99 10.65
CA GLY A 47 12.73 17.47 9.56
C GLY A 47 12.04 16.42 8.68
N VAL A 48 10.72 16.26 8.75
CA VAL A 48 9.97 15.52 7.73
C VAL A 48 9.93 16.37 6.46
N ASN A 49 10.45 15.83 5.36
CA ASN A 49 10.53 16.55 4.09
C ASN A 49 9.85 15.83 2.92
N TYR A 50 9.18 14.69 3.15
CA TYR A 50 8.47 13.94 2.14
C TYR A 50 6.97 13.91 2.45
N TYR A 51 6.14 14.38 1.52
CA TYR A 51 4.69 14.49 1.61
C TYR A 51 4.03 13.75 0.45
N ASP A 52 3.11 12.86 0.75
CA ASP A 52 2.45 11.99 -0.24
C ASP A 52 0.94 12.18 -0.22
N THR A 53 0.38 12.47 -1.39
CA THR A 53 -1.07 12.58 -1.60
C THR A 53 -1.52 11.77 -2.82
N ALA A 54 -2.80 11.80 -3.16
CA ALA A 54 -3.33 11.24 -4.39
C ALA A 54 -4.70 11.82 -4.74
N TRP A 55 -5.08 11.68 -6.01
CA TRP A 55 -6.31 12.18 -6.62
C TRP A 55 -7.59 11.88 -5.83
N GLY A 56 -7.76 10.63 -5.37
CA GLY A 56 -8.98 10.17 -4.69
C GLY A 56 -8.95 10.26 -3.16
N TYR A 57 -7.86 10.71 -2.54
CA TYR A 57 -7.79 10.77 -1.08
C TYR A 57 -8.74 11.82 -0.54
N HIS A 58 -9.47 11.49 0.53
CA HIS A 58 -10.49 12.36 1.12
C HIS A 58 -11.52 12.86 0.09
N ASP A 59 -12.09 11.92 -0.68
CA ASP A 59 -13.04 12.22 -1.75
C ASP A 59 -12.53 13.28 -2.77
N GLY A 60 -11.20 13.32 -2.99
CA GLY A 60 -10.54 14.23 -3.93
C GLY A 60 -10.09 15.57 -3.33
N HIS A 61 -10.25 15.78 -2.02
CA HIS A 61 -9.89 17.03 -1.35
C HIS A 61 -8.44 17.08 -0.84
N SER A 62 -7.77 15.92 -0.67
CA SER A 62 -6.43 15.86 -0.08
C SER A 62 -5.39 16.71 -0.82
N GLU A 63 -5.35 16.66 -2.15
CA GLU A 63 -4.39 17.44 -2.96
C GLU A 63 -4.58 18.94 -2.78
N THR A 64 -5.83 19.42 -2.72
CA THR A 64 -6.14 20.84 -2.53
C THR A 64 -5.76 21.33 -1.15
N VAL A 65 -6.09 20.57 -0.10
CA VAL A 65 -5.79 20.96 1.28
C VAL A 65 -4.29 20.90 1.53
N LEU A 66 -3.64 19.79 1.18
CA LEU A 66 -2.19 19.65 1.39
C LEU A 66 -1.41 20.69 0.56
N GLY A 67 -1.80 20.92 -0.69
CA GLY A 67 -1.19 21.93 -1.55
C GLY A 67 -1.33 23.34 -0.97
N GLY A 68 -2.52 23.69 -0.48
CA GLY A 68 -2.75 24.97 0.19
C GLY A 68 -1.86 25.15 1.43
N VAL A 69 -1.72 24.13 2.26
CA VAL A 69 -0.86 24.17 3.45
C VAL A 69 0.61 24.27 3.06
N LEU A 70 1.07 23.45 2.11
CA LEU A 70 2.47 23.45 1.66
C LEU A 70 2.87 24.73 0.92
N SER A 71 1.93 25.45 0.30
CA SER A 71 2.21 26.73 -0.37
C SER A 71 2.72 27.83 0.56
N HIS A 72 2.58 27.67 1.87
CA HIS A 72 3.13 28.60 2.88
C HIS A 72 4.63 28.39 3.15
N TYR A 73 5.24 27.34 2.57
CA TYR A 73 6.65 26.98 2.75
C TYR A 73 7.45 27.17 1.46
N PRO A 74 8.75 27.46 1.53
CA PRO A 74 9.59 27.47 0.34
C PRO A 74 9.50 26.14 -0.42
N ARG A 75 9.28 26.18 -1.74
CA ARG A 75 9.05 24.98 -2.56
C ARG A 75 10.17 23.94 -2.46
N GLU A 76 11.40 24.41 -2.30
CA GLU A 76 12.60 23.58 -2.14
C GLU A 76 12.76 22.96 -0.74
N SER A 77 11.92 23.31 0.23
CA SER A 77 12.00 22.77 1.59
C SER A 77 11.30 21.42 1.76
N PHE A 78 10.58 20.96 0.75
CA PHE A 78 9.84 19.70 0.79
C PHE A 78 9.82 18.99 -0.56
N TYR A 79 9.59 17.69 -0.51
CA TYR A 79 9.32 16.84 -1.66
C TYR A 79 7.86 16.43 -1.66
N LEU A 80 7.16 16.64 -2.77
CA LEU A 80 5.74 16.34 -2.94
C LEU A 80 5.55 15.21 -3.93
N ALA A 81 4.77 14.20 -3.52
CA ALA A 81 4.37 13.07 -4.33
C ALA A 81 2.85 13.06 -4.56
N THR A 82 2.44 12.83 -5.80
CA THR A 82 1.08 12.44 -6.15
C THR A 82 1.07 11.38 -7.25
N LYS A 83 -0.12 10.91 -7.67
CA LYS A 83 -0.24 9.69 -8.45
C LYS A 83 -1.32 9.82 -9.52
N PHE A 84 -1.08 9.26 -10.71
CA PHE A 84 -2.09 9.11 -11.74
C PHE A 84 -3.15 8.07 -11.32
N PRO A 85 -4.44 8.42 -11.25
CA PRO A 85 -5.50 7.58 -10.67
C PRO A 85 -6.00 6.47 -11.59
N GLY A 86 -5.11 5.61 -12.09
CA GLY A 86 -5.45 4.50 -13.00
C GLY A 86 -6.18 3.32 -12.34
N TYR A 87 -6.48 3.40 -11.05
CA TYR A 87 -7.40 2.48 -10.38
C TYR A 87 -8.86 2.69 -10.82
N ASP A 88 -9.18 3.85 -11.37
CA ASP A 88 -10.42 4.11 -12.09
C ASP A 88 -10.11 4.12 -13.59
N LEU A 89 -10.58 3.09 -14.29
CA LEU A 89 -10.32 2.93 -15.72
C LEU A 89 -10.93 4.05 -16.58
N SER A 90 -11.90 4.81 -16.07
CA SER A 90 -12.45 5.97 -16.76
C SER A 90 -11.45 7.14 -16.88
N ASN A 91 -10.38 7.11 -16.10
CA ASN A 91 -9.28 8.07 -16.15
C ASN A 91 -8.23 7.74 -17.23
N MET A 92 -8.23 6.51 -17.73
CA MET A 92 -7.30 6.12 -18.79
C MET A 92 -7.52 6.97 -20.05
N GLY A 93 -6.43 7.49 -20.62
CA GLY A 93 -6.47 8.44 -21.74
C GLY A 93 -6.67 9.91 -21.34
N LYS A 94 -6.73 10.22 -20.03
CA LYS A 94 -6.87 11.60 -19.52
C LYS A 94 -5.63 12.06 -18.73
N ALA A 95 -4.47 11.50 -19.03
CA ALA A 95 -3.25 11.75 -18.24
C ALA A 95 -2.89 13.24 -18.21
N GLU A 96 -3.01 13.96 -19.31
CA GLU A 96 -2.75 15.39 -19.40
C GLU A 96 -3.74 16.21 -18.54
N GLU A 97 -5.05 15.99 -18.72
CA GLU A 97 -6.09 16.71 -17.99
C GLU A 97 -5.92 16.53 -16.47
N ILE A 98 -5.69 15.29 -16.03
CA ILE A 98 -5.52 14.96 -14.62
C ILE A 98 -4.23 15.57 -14.05
N PHE A 99 -3.13 15.48 -14.77
CA PHE A 99 -1.84 16.01 -14.33
C PHE A 99 -1.87 17.53 -14.15
N GLU A 100 -2.47 18.27 -15.11
CA GLU A 100 -2.64 19.72 -15.01
C GLU A 100 -3.53 20.11 -13.83
N GLU A 101 -4.63 19.38 -13.62
CA GLU A 101 -5.50 19.63 -12.50
C GLU A 101 -4.83 19.30 -11.15
N GLN A 102 -3.98 18.29 -11.08
CA GLN A 102 -3.19 17.98 -9.88
C GLN A 102 -2.18 19.07 -9.54
N LEU A 103 -1.48 19.61 -10.54
CA LEU A 103 -0.60 20.79 -10.34
C LEU A 103 -1.37 21.99 -9.79
N ARG A 104 -2.57 22.25 -10.36
CA ARG A 104 -3.44 23.33 -9.90
C ARG A 104 -3.91 23.13 -8.46
N LYS A 105 -4.38 21.92 -8.12
CA LYS A 105 -4.82 21.56 -6.75
C LYS A 105 -3.68 21.68 -5.74
N CYS A 106 -2.51 21.15 -6.09
CA CYS A 106 -1.34 21.16 -5.23
C CYS A 106 -0.62 22.51 -5.20
N GLN A 107 -1.00 23.47 -6.06
CA GLN A 107 -0.41 24.81 -6.18
C GLN A 107 1.10 24.76 -6.44
N VAL A 108 1.53 23.88 -7.36
CA VAL A 108 2.95 23.69 -7.71
C VAL A 108 3.13 23.62 -9.23
N ASP A 109 4.34 23.94 -9.71
CA ASP A 109 4.68 23.87 -11.13
C ASP A 109 5.27 22.51 -11.56
N TYR A 110 5.69 21.71 -10.58
CA TYR A 110 6.26 20.37 -10.77
C TYR A 110 6.03 19.48 -9.54
N PHE A 111 6.03 18.16 -9.77
CA PHE A 111 6.09 17.17 -8.69
C PHE A 111 7.50 16.61 -8.56
N ASP A 112 7.97 16.44 -7.32
CA ASP A 112 9.24 15.78 -7.06
C ASP A 112 9.12 14.28 -7.36
N PHE A 113 7.99 13.68 -6.97
CA PHE A 113 7.68 12.27 -7.17
C PHE A 113 6.30 12.11 -7.79
N TYR A 114 6.21 11.31 -8.84
CA TYR A 114 4.93 11.01 -9.48
C TYR A 114 4.82 9.52 -9.76
N LEU A 115 3.63 8.93 -9.52
CA LEU A 115 3.47 7.48 -9.59
C LEU A 115 2.33 7.07 -10.52
N PHE A 116 2.52 5.93 -11.22
CA PHE A 116 1.39 5.14 -11.68
C PHE A 116 0.70 4.55 -10.44
N HIS A 117 -0.55 4.94 -10.17
CA HIS A 117 -1.23 4.59 -8.95
C HIS A 117 -1.82 3.20 -9.00
N ASN A 118 -1.50 2.38 -7.98
CA ASN A 118 -2.15 1.11 -7.71
C ASN A 118 -2.10 0.13 -8.90
N VAL A 119 -0.90 -0.15 -9.41
CA VAL A 119 -0.73 -1.20 -10.42
C VAL A 119 -1.22 -2.54 -9.86
N CYS A 120 -2.27 -3.09 -10.48
CA CYS A 120 -2.95 -4.29 -10.01
C CYS A 120 -3.63 -5.02 -11.18
N GLU A 121 -4.28 -6.14 -10.88
CA GLU A 121 -4.97 -7.01 -11.85
C GLU A 121 -6.01 -6.26 -12.68
N MET A 122 -6.69 -5.28 -12.07
CA MET A 122 -7.76 -4.53 -12.71
C MET A 122 -7.27 -3.59 -13.82
N ASN A 123 -6.07 -3.04 -13.69
CA ASN A 123 -5.62 -1.94 -14.56
C ASN A 123 -4.32 -2.22 -15.34
N ILE A 124 -3.66 -3.35 -15.08
CA ILE A 124 -2.39 -3.65 -15.74
C ILE A 124 -2.48 -3.62 -17.26
N ASP A 125 -3.53 -4.21 -17.84
CA ASP A 125 -3.71 -4.23 -19.30
C ASP A 125 -3.91 -2.82 -19.87
N ALA A 126 -4.62 -1.96 -19.15
CA ALA A 126 -4.82 -0.57 -19.56
C ALA A 126 -3.55 0.27 -19.42
N TYR A 127 -2.75 0.06 -18.37
CA TYR A 127 -1.44 0.71 -18.23
C TYR A 127 -0.47 0.28 -19.34
N LEU A 128 -0.53 -0.97 -19.79
CA LEU A 128 0.35 -1.49 -20.83
C LEU A 128 -0.11 -1.14 -22.27
N ASP A 129 -1.36 -0.72 -22.44
CA ASP A 129 -1.92 -0.29 -23.75
C ASP A 129 -1.67 1.21 -23.97
N ASP A 130 -0.39 1.57 -24.10
CA ASP A 130 0.03 2.97 -24.26
C ASP A 130 -0.35 3.53 -25.65
N GLU A 131 -0.50 2.67 -26.67
CA GLU A 131 -0.99 3.08 -27.99
C GLU A 131 -2.40 3.67 -27.91
N LYS A 132 -3.23 3.11 -27.05
CA LYS A 132 -4.62 3.54 -26.85
C LYS A 132 -4.75 4.70 -25.88
N TYR A 133 -4.02 4.65 -24.77
CA TYR A 133 -4.25 5.55 -23.63
C TYR A 133 -3.18 6.62 -23.46
N GLY A 134 -1.96 6.43 -23.97
CA GLY A 134 -0.87 7.40 -23.94
C GLY A 134 -0.36 7.76 -22.53
N THR A 135 -0.74 6.99 -21.50
CA THR A 135 -0.43 7.34 -20.11
C THR A 135 1.07 7.28 -19.85
N TYR A 136 1.74 6.20 -20.26
CA TYR A 136 3.19 6.06 -20.07
C TYR A 136 3.96 7.10 -20.89
N SER A 137 3.60 7.28 -22.17
CA SER A 137 4.23 8.27 -23.04
C SER A 137 4.11 9.68 -22.49
N TYR A 138 2.93 10.06 -21.99
CA TYR A 138 2.70 11.37 -21.40
C TYR A 138 3.55 11.58 -20.13
N LEU A 139 3.50 10.65 -19.16
CA LEU A 139 4.22 10.81 -17.90
C LEU A 139 5.75 10.80 -18.08
N THR A 140 6.27 9.99 -19.00
CA THR A 140 7.70 10.00 -19.32
C THR A 140 8.12 11.28 -20.06
N GLU A 141 7.22 11.88 -20.85
CA GLU A 141 7.44 13.20 -21.42
C GLU A 141 7.48 14.29 -20.35
N GLN A 142 6.54 14.30 -19.39
CA GLN A 142 6.56 15.26 -18.29
C GLN A 142 7.84 15.12 -17.43
N LYS A 143 8.38 13.91 -17.27
CA LYS A 143 9.67 13.70 -16.65
C LYS A 143 10.81 14.32 -17.46
N ARG A 144 10.85 14.12 -18.77
CA ARG A 144 11.87 14.74 -19.65
C ARG A 144 11.80 16.26 -19.63
N ASN A 145 10.59 16.82 -19.50
CA ASN A 145 10.35 18.27 -19.42
C ASN A 145 10.63 18.84 -18.01
N GLY A 146 10.98 18.01 -17.02
CA GLY A 146 11.29 18.42 -15.65
C GLY A 146 10.08 18.77 -14.79
N ARG A 147 8.86 18.50 -15.27
CA ARG A 147 7.61 18.67 -14.49
C ARG A 147 7.33 17.50 -13.55
N ILE A 148 7.95 16.34 -13.81
CA ILE A 148 8.12 15.22 -12.89
C ILE A 148 9.62 15.06 -12.68
N ARG A 149 10.09 15.11 -11.44
CA ARG A 149 11.50 14.90 -11.12
C ARG A 149 11.85 13.41 -11.09
N HIS A 150 11.04 12.63 -10.39
CA HIS A 150 11.20 11.18 -10.25
C HIS A 150 9.88 10.47 -10.56
N LEU A 151 9.92 9.53 -11.49
CA LEU A 151 8.77 8.73 -11.92
C LEU A 151 8.87 7.33 -11.30
N GLY A 152 7.77 6.88 -10.71
CA GLY A 152 7.67 5.56 -10.12
C GLY A 152 6.26 4.98 -10.23
N PHE A 153 5.99 3.96 -9.45
CA PHE A 153 4.66 3.35 -9.39
C PHE A 153 4.33 2.88 -7.98
N SER A 154 3.04 2.73 -7.69
CA SER A 154 2.59 2.00 -6.51
C SER A 154 1.87 0.72 -6.94
N ALA A 155 1.99 -0.33 -6.14
CA ALA A 155 1.42 -1.63 -6.48
C ALA A 155 0.74 -2.31 -5.29
N HIS A 156 -0.51 -2.73 -5.50
CA HIS A 156 -1.21 -3.71 -4.67
C HIS A 156 -1.34 -5.07 -5.36
N GLY A 157 -1.07 -5.12 -6.66
CA GLY A 157 -1.16 -6.34 -7.48
C GLY A 157 -0.23 -7.46 -7.02
N SER A 158 -0.51 -8.65 -7.53
CA SER A 158 0.31 -9.84 -7.31
C SER A 158 1.69 -9.72 -7.98
N LEU A 159 2.61 -10.61 -7.61
CA LEU A 159 3.95 -10.69 -8.23
C LEU A 159 3.92 -10.78 -9.76
N PRO A 160 3.06 -11.63 -10.40
CA PRO A 160 2.97 -11.68 -11.85
C PRO A 160 2.56 -10.33 -12.47
N VAL A 161 1.65 -9.59 -11.84
CA VAL A 161 1.21 -8.27 -12.32
C VAL A 161 2.37 -7.27 -12.22
N MET A 162 3.05 -7.23 -11.07
CA MET A 162 4.22 -6.35 -10.90
C MET A 162 5.32 -6.68 -11.91
N ARG A 163 5.60 -7.97 -12.16
CA ARG A 163 6.61 -8.39 -13.15
C ARG A 163 6.23 -7.93 -14.56
N ARG A 164 4.98 -8.07 -14.99
CA ARG A 164 4.51 -7.54 -16.29
C ARG A 164 4.75 -6.05 -16.43
N PHE A 165 4.44 -5.26 -15.39
CA PHE A 165 4.68 -3.81 -15.41
C PHE A 165 6.17 -3.48 -15.48
N LEU A 166 6.99 -4.18 -14.71
CA LEU A 166 8.44 -3.98 -14.66
C LEU A 166 9.13 -4.41 -15.96
N GLU A 167 8.70 -5.50 -16.60
CA GLU A 167 9.21 -5.93 -17.91
C GLU A 167 8.95 -4.89 -19.00
N ALA A 168 7.81 -4.20 -18.94
CA ALA A 168 7.45 -3.17 -19.91
C ALA A 168 8.13 -1.82 -19.61
N TYR A 169 8.07 -1.36 -18.37
CA TYR A 169 8.38 0.03 -18.00
C TYR A 169 9.44 0.18 -16.90
N GLY A 170 9.94 -0.91 -16.33
CA GLY A 170 10.85 -0.90 -15.18
C GLY A 170 12.12 -0.07 -15.39
N LYS A 171 12.63 0.03 -16.62
CA LYS A 171 13.83 0.85 -16.96
C LYS A 171 13.64 2.36 -16.72
N ASP A 172 12.39 2.83 -16.72
CA ASP A 172 12.06 4.25 -16.53
C ASP A 172 11.49 4.53 -15.12
N MET A 173 11.33 3.46 -14.30
CA MET A 173 10.84 3.59 -12.92
C MET A 173 12.01 3.72 -11.96
N GLU A 174 11.99 4.76 -11.14
CA GLU A 174 13.09 5.08 -10.21
C GLU A 174 12.80 4.63 -8.79
N PHE A 175 11.55 4.35 -8.45
CA PHE A 175 11.12 3.86 -7.14
C PHE A 175 9.77 3.15 -7.24
N CYS A 176 9.46 2.33 -6.24
CA CYS A 176 8.17 1.67 -6.14
C CYS A 176 7.62 1.75 -4.72
N GLN A 177 6.35 2.09 -4.60
CA GLN A 177 5.61 2.14 -3.34
C GLN A 177 4.76 0.87 -3.20
N ILE A 178 5.05 0.06 -2.18
CA ILE A 178 4.30 -1.19 -1.90
C ILE A 178 3.76 -1.23 -0.49
N GLN A 179 2.66 -1.98 -0.29
CA GLN A 179 2.17 -2.34 1.02
C GLN A 179 3.20 -3.26 1.70
N LEU A 180 3.77 -2.79 2.80
CA LEU A 180 4.83 -3.52 3.50
C LEU A 180 4.76 -3.25 5.01
N ASN A 181 4.55 -4.31 5.76
CA ASN A 181 4.59 -4.35 7.21
C ASN A 181 4.96 -5.77 7.68
N TRP A 182 5.18 -5.96 8.97
CA TRP A 182 5.63 -7.23 9.53
C TRP A 182 4.61 -8.38 9.37
N LEU A 183 3.29 -8.07 9.27
CA LEU A 183 2.27 -9.09 9.00
C LEU A 183 2.30 -9.49 7.52
N ASP A 184 2.26 -8.50 6.62
CA ASP A 184 2.19 -8.72 5.19
C ASP A 184 3.50 -9.21 4.57
N TRP A 185 4.60 -9.20 5.37
CA TRP A 185 5.89 -9.72 4.97
C TRP A 185 5.82 -11.14 4.38
N GLU A 186 5.04 -12.01 5.06
CA GLU A 186 4.75 -13.37 4.59
C GLU A 186 3.28 -13.50 4.10
N PHE A 187 2.33 -12.83 4.76
CA PHE A 187 0.89 -12.99 4.49
C PHE A 187 0.43 -12.45 3.13
N GLN A 188 1.07 -11.38 2.62
CA GLN A 188 0.79 -10.77 1.31
C GLN A 188 2.01 -10.82 0.38
N ASP A 189 2.93 -11.75 0.60
CA ASP A 189 4.15 -11.92 -0.19
C ASP A 189 5.00 -10.64 -0.34
N ALA A 190 4.93 -9.72 0.64
CA ALA A 190 5.66 -8.46 0.55
C ALA A 190 7.17 -8.68 0.46
N LYS A 191 7.71 -9.73 1.11
CA LYS A 191 9.11 -10.13 0.96
C LYS A 191 9.48 -10.40 -0.49
N ALA A 192 8.68 -11.19 -1.20
CA ALA A 192 8.94 -11.53 -2.59
C ALA A 192 8.80 -10.32 -3.53
N LYS A 193 7.90 -9.36 -3.20
CA LYS A 193 7.80 -8.08 -3.92
C LYS A 193 9.05 -7.23 -3.74
N VAL A 194 9.61 -7.17 -2.53
CA VAL A 194 10.89 -6.48 -2.26
C VAL A 194 12.02 -7.11 -3.04
N GLU A 195 12.11 -8.45 -3.05
CA GLU A 195 13.13 -9.19 -3.82
C GLU A 195 13.00 -8.93 -5.32
N LEU A 196 11.78 -8.93 -5.85
CA LEU A 196 11.52 -8.60 -7.26
C LEU A 196 11.99 -7.16 -7.59
N LEU A 197 11.67 -6.17 -6.75
CA LEU A 197 12.13 -4.79 -6.96
C LEU A 197 13.66 -4.67 -6.92
N LYS A 198 14.30 -5.44 -6.05
CA LYS A 198 15.77 -5.52 -5.98
C LYS A 198 16.41 -6.09 -7.25
N GLU A 199 15.76 -7.06 -7.91
CA GLU A 199 16.22 -7.59 -9.22
C GLU A 199 16.28 -6.48 -10.29
N TYR A 200 15.36 -5.50 -10.20
CA TYR A 200 15.30 -4.34 -11.10
C TYR A 200 16.05 -3.11 -10.57
N HIS A 201 16.75 -3.22 -9.45
CA HIS A 201 17.44 -2.11 -8.76
C HIS A 201 16.52 -0.92 -8.43
N ILE A 202 15.25 -1.19 -8.13
CA ILE A 202 14.24 -0.18 -7.81
C ILE A 202 14.08 -0.08 -6.29
N PRO A 203 14.40 1.07 -5.68
CA PRO A 203 14.22 1.32 -4.25
C PRO A 203 12.75 1.24 -3.82
N VAL A 204 12.54 0.85 -2.55
CA VAL A 204 11.22 0.60 -1.97
C VAL A 204 10.78 1.77 -1.11
N TRP A 205 9.59 2.31 -1.41
CA TRP A 205 8.77 3.13 -0.53
C TRP A 205 7.71 2.25 0.12
N VAL A 206 7.43 2.49 1.38
CA VAL A 206 6.49 1.68 2.16
C VAL A 206 5.18 2.42 2.33
N MET A 207 4.07 1.82 1.93
CA MET A 207 2.73 2.22 2.33
C MET A 207 2.13 1.19 3.29
N GLU A 208 1.14 1.62 4.09
CA GLU A 208 0.45 0.79 5.09
C GLU A 208 1.38 0.12 6.12
N PRO A 209 2.32 0.84 6.73
CA PRO A 209 3.22 0.28 7.74
C PRO A 209 2.47 -0.30 8.95
N LEU A 210 1.31 0.25 9.26
CA LEU A 210 0.40 -0.18 10.33
C LEU A 210 -0.89 -0.83 9.81
N ARG A 211 -0.94 -1.18 8.53
CA ARG A 211 -2.08 -1.83 7.87
C ARG A 211 -3.42 -1.15 8.20
N GLY A 212 -3.49 0.14 7.89
CA GLY A 212 -4.67 0.95 8.19
C GLY A 212 -4.95 1.14 9.68
N GLY A 213 -3.94 1.01 10.55
CA GLY A 213 -4.05 1.13 12.00
C GLY A 213 -4.32 -0.19 12.73
N ARG A 214 -4.51 -1.31 12.02
CA ARG A 214 -4.75 -2.64 12.64
C ARG A 214 -3.56 -3.13 13.46
N LEU A 215 -2.35 -2.85 13.00
CA LEU A 215 -1.12 -3.23 13.69
C LEU A 215 -0.71 -2.23 14.79
N ALA A 216 -1.47 -1.14 14.96
CA ALA A 216 -1.29 -0.21 16.07
C ALA A 216 -1.93 -0.71 17.38
N ARG A 217 -2.86 -1.66 17.29
CA ARG A 217 -3.58 -2.24 18.42
C ARG A 217 -3.58 -3.77 18.29
N LEU A 218 -2.99 -4.44 19.24
CA LEU A 218 -2.97 -5.90 19.34
C LEU A 218 -3.80 -6.35 20.53
N ASP A 219 -4.26 -7.60 20.50
CA ASP A 219 -4.82 -8.25 21.67
C ASP A 219 -3.80 -8.25 22.81
N GLU A 220 -4.28 -8.19 24.06
CA GLU A 220 -3.41 -8.06 25.23
C GLU A 220 -2.36 -9.20 25.33
N ALA A 221 -2.74 -10.42 24.96
CA ALA A 221 -1.82 -11.56 24.94
C ALA A 221 -0.68 -11.39 23.89
N ASP A 222 -1.02 -10.89 22.71
CA ASP A 222 -0.06 -10.62 21.63
C ASP A 222 0.84 -9.42 21.98
N ALA A 223 0.26 -8.37 22.56
CA ALA A 223 0.99 -7.19 23.00
C ALA A 223 1.95 -7.49 24.15
N ALA A 224 1.57 -8.37 25.09
CA ALA A 224 2.39 -8.75 26.23
C ALA A 224 3.70 -9.42 25.79
N GLU A 225 3.68 -10.24 24.74
CA GLU A 225 4.88 -10.88 24.20
C GLU A 225 5.90 -9.83 23.69
N LEU A 226 5.41 -8.82 22.95
CA LEU A 226 6.27 -7.75 22.46
C LEU A 226 6.79 -6.85 23.59
N ARG A 227 5.95 -6.51 24.57
CA ARG A 227 6.36 -5.73 25.73
C ARG A 227 7.40 -6.47 26.60
N ALA A 228 7.37 -7.80 26.64
CA ALA A 228 8.38 -8.58 27.36
C ALA A 228 9.78 -8.47 26.72
N LEU A 229 9.84 -8.19 25.42
CA LEU A 229 11.10 -7.98 24.70
C LEU A 229 11.58 -6.52 24.77
N ARG A 230 10.68 -5.55 24.63
CA ARG A 230 10.95 -4.11 24.72
C ARG A 230 9.87 -3.42 25.58
N PRO A 231 10.04 -3.36 26.91
CA PRO A 231 9.00 -2.84 27.82
C PRO A 231 8.58 -1.39 27.55
N ASP A 232 9.53 -0.57 27.09
CA ASP A 232 9.32 0.86 26.86
C ASP A 232 8.88 1.18 25.42
N GLU A 233 8.77 0.18 24.54
CA GLU A 233 8.39 0.38 23.14
C GLU A 233 6.88 0.28 22.98
N THR A 234 6.28 1.23 22.22
CA THR A 234 4.86 1.18 21.90
C THR A 234 4.58 0.14 20.81
N ILE A 235 3.35 -0.38 20.74
CA ILE A 235 2.97 -1.35 19.70
C ILE A 235 3.13 -0.78 18.29
N PRO A 236 2.72 0.48 17.98
CA PRO A 236 2.99 1.06 16.66
C PRO A 236 4.48 1.13 16.33
N ALA A 237 5.34 1.42 17.30
CA ALA A 237 6.76 1.51 17.08
C ALA A 237 7.38 0.19 16.59
N TRP A 238 6.87 -0.97 17.02
CA TRP A 238 7.34 -2.28 16.55
C TRP A 238 7.23 -2.41 15.01
N ALA A 239 6.18 -1.88 14.42
CA ALA A 239 6.03 -1.89 12.96
C ALA A 239 7.10 -1.04 12.28
N PHE A 240 7.42 0.13 12.84
CA PHE A 240 8.49 0.97 12.32
C PHE A 240 9.88 0.39 12.57
N ARG A 241 10.12 -0.26 13.73
CA ARG A 241 11.38 -0.97 14.01
C ARG A 241 11.63 -2.12 13.05
N PHE A 242 10.57 -2.86 12.68
CA PHE A 242 10.63 -3.86 11.62
C PHE A 242 11.11 -3.25 10.31
N LEU A 243 10.51 -2.14 9.87
CA LEU A 243 10.88 -1.46 8.63
C LEU A 243 12.28 -0.84 8.69
N GLN A 244 12.72 -0.36 9.84
CA GLN A 244 14.09 0.11 10.06
C GLN A 244 15.13 -1.01 9.92
N SER A 245 14.72 -2.28 10.02
CA SER A 245 15.59 -3.46 9.82
C SER A 245 15.68 -3.88 8.35
N LEU A 246 14.91 -3.24 7.46
CA LEU A 246 14.90 -3.52 6.03
C LEU A 246 15.57 -2.39 5.23
N ASP A 247 15.97 -2.72 4.01
CA ASP A 247 16.49 -1.75 3.05
C ASP A 247 15.31 -1.05 2.33
N VAL A 248 14.68 -0.09 3.03
CA VAL A 248 13.60 0.74 2.51
C VAL A 248 13.98 2.22 2.63
N THR A 249 13.48 3.05 1.72
CA THR A 249 13.88 4.46 1.63
C THR A 249 12.94 5.36 2.42
N VAL A 250 11.66 5.35 2.13
CA VAL A 250 10.65 6.17 2.81
C VAL A 250 9.54 5.26 3.35
N VAL A 251 9.15 5.49 4.59
CA VAL A 251 7.98 4.87 5.22
C VAL A 251 6.87 5.90 5.32
N LEU A 252 5.83 5.74 4.51
CA LEU A 252 4.67 6.62 4.52
C LEU A 252 3.72 6.22 5.65
N SER A 253 3.48 7.13 6.57
CA SER A 253 2.49 6.95 7.62
C SER A 253 1.36 7.95 7.47
N GLY A 254 0.12 7.45 7.44
CA GLY A 254 -1.08 8.26 7.61
C GLY A 254 -1.31 8.47 9.11
N MET A 255 -1.33 9.73 9.52
CA MET A 255 -1.53 10.14 10.91
C MET A 255 -2.72 11.09 10.96
N SER A 256 -3.66 10.83 11.88
CA SER A 256 -4.93 11.56 11.96
C SER A 256 -4.94 12.59 13.09
N ASN A 257 -3.87 12.73 13.82
CA ASN A 257 -3.68 13.74 14.87
C ASN A 257 -2.21 13.98 15.18
N LEU A 258 -1.95 15.07 15.89
CA LEU A 258 -0.60 15.51 16.24
C LEU A 258 0.13 14.50 17.15
N GLU A 259 -0.56 13.82 18.06
CA GLU A 259 0.04 12.83 18.97
C GLU A 259 0.66 11.66 18.20
N GLN A 260 -0.04 11.13 17.21
CA GLN A 260 0.48 10.07 16.32
C GLN A 260 1.71 10.54 15.55
N LEU A 261 1.69 11.76 15.04
CA LEU A 261 2.82 12.35 14.32
C LEU A 261 4.04 12.49 15.24
N GLN A 262 3.86 13.00 16.44
CA GLN A 262 4.92 13.16 17.45
C GLN A 262 5.55 11.82 17.82
N ALA A 263 4.73 10.82 18.10
CA ALA A 263 5.19 9.46 18.42
C ALA A 263 5.97 8.81 17.27
N ASN A 264 5.50 8.99 16.04
CA ASN A 264 6.17 8.46 14.87
C ASN A 264 7.51 9.18 14.62
N ILE A 265 7.54 10.51 14.70
CA ILE A 265 8.79 11.30 14.58
C ILE A 265 9.80 10.84 15.63
N ALA A 266 9.39 10.70 16.90
CA ALA A 266 10.28 10.23 17.97
C ALA A 266 10.87 8.84 17.66
N THR A 267 10.07 7.94 17.04
CA THR A 267 10.53 6.61 16.61
C THR A 267 11.57 6.69 15.48
N PHE A 268 11.45 7.66 14.56
CA PHE A 268 12.41 7.85 13.47
C PHE A 268 13.60 8.75 13.83
N ASP A 269 13.51 9.52 14.91
CA ASP A 269 14.64 10.29 15.44
C ASP A 269 15.69 9.40 16.10
N ASP A 270 15.24 8.30 16.74
CA ASP A 270 16.08 7.33 17.43
C ASP A 270 15.86 5.93 16.82
N PRO A 271 16.49 5.61 15.66
CA PRO A 271 16.31 4.34 15.00
C PRO A 271 16.87 3.18 15.84
N LYS A 272 16.04 2.19 16.09
CA LYS A 272 16.36 0.97 16.86
C LYS A 272 15.87 -0.25 16.08
N PRO A 273 16.53 -0.65 14.98
CA PRO A 273 16.12 -1.81 14.20
C PRO A 273 16.03 -3.06 15.10
N LEU A 274 15.20 -4.00 14.70
CA LEU A 274 15.02 -5.26 15.42
C LEU A 274 16.28 -6.14 15.29
N ASP A 275 16.65 -6.79 16.36
CA ASP A 275 17.63 -7.88 16.29
C ASP A 275 16.99 -9.18 15.75
N SER A 276 17.80 -10.23 15.56
CA SER A 276 17.30 -11.49 14.98
C SER A 276 16.27 -12.19 15.87
N ARG A 277 16.35 -12.06 17.19
CA ARG A 277 15.40 -12.65 18.15
C ARG A 277 14.06 -11.91 18.12
N GLU A 278 14.13 -10.60 18.10
CA GLU A 278 12.95 -9.72 18.03
C GLU A 278 12.23 -9.88 16.68
N MET A 279 12.99 -9.96 15.58
CA MET A 279 12.46 -10.23 14.25
C MET A 279 11.72 -11.57 14.21
N GLU A 280 12.32 -12.65 14.71
CA GLU A 280 11.68 -13.96 14.72
C GLU A 280 10.43 -13.99 15.63
N ALA A 281 10.46 -13.35 16.79
CA ALA A 281 9.30 -13.23 17.65
C ALA A 281 8.15 -12.50 16.95
N LEU A 282 8.44 -11.38 16.27
CA LEU A 282 7.44 -10.60 15.55
C LEU A 282 6.84 -11.38 14.35
N LEU A 283 7.67 -12.08 13.57
CA LEU A 283 7.20 -12.89 12.45
C LEU A 283 6.44 -14.14 12.94
N SER A 284 6.84 -14.74 14.05
CA SER A 284 6.09 -15.83 14.68
C SER A 284 4.70 -15.36 15.14
N LEU A 285 4.61 -14.16 15.71
CA LEU A 285 3.33 -13.53 16.05
C LEU A 285 2.49 -13.30 14.79
N ALA A 286 3.08 -12.79 13.69
CA ALA A 286 2.40 -12.59 12.41
C ALA A 286 1.75 -13.87 11.91
N ARG A 287 2.49 -14.98 11.91
CA ARG A 287 1.99 -16.31 11.48
C ARG A 287 0.81 -16.77 12.35
N ARG A 288 0.88 -16.58 13.67
CA ARG A 288 -0.22 -16.93 14.58
C ARG A 288 -1.46 -16.08 14.34
N MET A 289 -1.29 -14.76 14.16
CA MET A 289 -2.40 -13.84 13.87
C MET A 289 -3.08 -14.19 12.53
N ALA A 290 -2.30 -14.38 11.47
CA ALA A 290 -2.81 -14.82 10.17
C ALA A 290 -3.55 -16.16 10.29
N GLY A 291 -2.99 -17.13 11.02
CA GLY A 291 -3.57 -18.46 11.21
C GLY A 291 -4.91 -18.48 11.96
N ARG A 292 -5.26 -17.45 12.74
CA ARG A 292 -6.56 -17.38 13.46
C ARG A 292 -7.77 -17.21 12.53
N THR A 293 -7.57 -16.60 11.37
CA THR A 293 -8.67 -16.25 10.44
C THR A 293 -8.54 -16.88 9.06
N SER A 294 -7.37 -17.40 8.73
CA SER A 294 -7.10 -17.93 7.39
C SER A 294 -7.36 -19.43 7.28
N VAL A 295 -7.79 -19.85 6.10
CA VAL A 295 -7.79 -21.25 5.70
C VAL A 295 -6.39 -21.65 5.21
N PRO A 296 -5.89 -22.85 5.59
CA PRO A 296 -4.49 -23.25 5.38
C PRO A 296 -4.24 -23.74 3.94
N CYS A 297 -4.52 -22.92 2.94
CA CYS A 297 -4.27 -23.27 1.54
C CYS A 297 -2.76 -23.17 1.24
N THR A 298 -2.17 -24.25 0.70
CA THR A 298 -0.76 -24.30 0.30
C THR A 298 -0.53 -24.02 -1.19
N ALA A 299 -1.57 -23.57 -1.90
CA ALA A 299 -1.55 -23.30 -3.34
C ALA A 299 -0.99 -24.47 -4.21
N CYS A 300 -1.29 -25.71 -3.82
CA CYS A 300 -0.84 -26.91 -4.56
C CYS A 300 -1.59 -27.16 -5.89
N HIS A 301 -2.65 -26.41 -6.17
CA HIS A 301 -3.48 -26.40 -7.39
C HIS A 301 -4.22 -27.71 -7.72
N TYR A 302 -4.17 -28.78 -6.91
CA TYR A 302 -4.89 -30.02 -7.19
C TYR A 302 -6.40 -29.83 -7.35
N CYS A 303 -6.98 -28.86 -6.66
CA CYS A 303 -8.41 -28.55 -6.70
C CYS A 303 -8.90 -27.91 -8.02
N VAL A 304 -8.02 -27.25 -8.77
CA VAL A 304 -8.38 -26.43 -9.95
C VAL A 304 -8.97 -27.30 -11.06
N SER A 305 -8.30 -28.39 -11.44
CA SER A 305 -8.76 -29.29 -12.47
C SER A 305 -10.05 -30.07 -12.10
N HIS A 306 -10.45 -30.07 -10.82
CA HIS A 306 -11.63 -30.72 -10.30
C HIS A 306 -12.84 -29.77 -10.15
N CYS A 307 -12.67 -28.48 -10.50
CA CYS A 307 -13.73 -27.50 -10.43
C CYS A 307 -14.54 -27.46 -11.75
N PRO A 308 -15.83 -27.83 -11.77
CA PRO A 308 -16.63 -27.81 -13.01
C PRO A 308 -16.88 -26.38 -13.52
N GLN A 309 -16.71 -25.37 -12.67
CA GLN A 309 -16.82 -23.96 -13.03
C GLN A 309 -15.45 -23.35 -13.47
N GLY A 310 -14.37 -24.14 -13.38
CA GLY A 310 -13.02 -23.67 -13.72
C GLY A 310 -12.55 -22.49 -12.85
N LEU A 311 -12.91 -22.51 -11.55
CA LEU A 311 -12.47 -21.49 -10.60
C LEU A 311 -11.00 -21.68 -10.25
N ASP A 312 -10.26 -20.58 -10.20
CA ASP A 312 -8.91 -20.56 -9.59
C ASP A 312 -9.05 -20.53 -8.06
N ILE A 313 -9.33 -21.72 -7.51
CA ILE A 313 -9.61 -21.91 -6.09
C ILE A 313 -8.46 -21.40 -5.20
N PRO A 314 -7.17 -21.68 -5.46
CA PRO A 314 -6.09 -21.15 -4.63
C PRO A 314 -6.07 -19.63 -4.54
N THR A 315 -6.23 -18.94 -5.67
CA THR A 315 -6.31 -17.47 -5.70
C THR A 315 -7.53 -16.98 -4.93
N LEU A 316 -8.70 -17.59 -5.11
CA LEU A 316 -9.90 -17.20 -4.36
C LEU A 316 -9.76 -17.43 -2.85
N LEU A 317 -9.07 -18.50 -2.42
CA LEU A 317 -8.79 -18.75 -1.00
C LEU A 317 -7.78 -17.76 -0.42
N SER A 318 -6.79 -17.33 -1.20
CA SER A 318 -5.87 -16.27 -0.78
C SER A 318 -6.61 -14.94 -0.58
N LEU A 319 -7.47 -14.56 -1.52
CA LEU A 319 -8.32 -13.37 -1.41
C LEU A 319 -9.31 -13.46 -0.25
N TYR A 320 -9.87 -14.64 0.00
CA TYR A 320 -10.70 -14.89 1.18
C TYR A 320 -9.92 -14.64 2.46
N ASN A 321 -8.71 -15.19 2.58
CA ASN A 321 -7.85 -15.02 3.76
C ASN A 321 -7.56 -13.56 4.01
N GLU A 322 -7.20 -12.81 2.97
CA GLU A 322 -6.97 -11.36 3.05
C GLU A 322 -8.23 -10.63 3.55
N HIS A 323 -9.37 -10.89 2.90
CA HIS A 323 -10.64 -10.26 3.24
C HIS A 323 -11.11 -10.62 4.66
N ALA A 324 -10.99 -11.90 5.05
CA ALA A 324 -11.38 -12.37 6.37
C ALA A 324 -10.51 -11.77 7.48
N PHE A 325 -9.21 -11.63 7.23
CA PHE A 325 -8.28 -10.97 8.16
C PHE A 325 -8.54 -9.46 8.23
N THR A 326 -8.75 -8.81 7.10
CA THR A 326 -8.96 -7.35 7.04
C THR A 326 -10.32 -6.95 7.58
N GLY A 327 -11.39 -7.69 7.33
CA GLY A 327 -12.75 -7.39 7.79
C GLY A 327 -13.31 -6.10 7.19
N SER A 328 -13.89 -5.23 8.01
CA SER A 328 -14.45 -3.96 7.53
C SER A 328 -13.39 -3.09 6.86
N GLY A 329 -13.71 -2.52 5.70
CA GLY A 329 -12.78 -1.72 4.89
C GLY A 329 -11.78 -2.55 4.05
N ALA A 330 -11.98 -3.88 3.93
CA ALA A 330 -11.22 -4.71 3.01
C ALA A 330 -11.46 -4.27 1.58
N PHE A 331 -10.41 -3.89 0.85
CA PHE A 331 -10.51 -3.41 -0.54
C PHE A 331 -9.70 -4.27 -1.52
N ILE A 332 -8.67 -4.98 -1.07
CA ILE A 332 -7.78 -5.76 -1.94
C ILE A 332 -8.54 -6.88 -2.63
N ALA A 333 -9.31 -7.68 -1.87
CA ALA A 333 -10.06 -8.78 -2.45
C ALA A 333 -11.17 -8.31 -3.42
N PRO A 334 -12.05 -7.34 -3.07
CA PRO A 334 -12.99 -6.76 -4.03
C PRO A 334 -12.33 -6.22 -5.29
N MET A 335 -11.20 -5.52 -5.15
CA MET A 335 -10.43 -4.97 -6.27
C MET A 335 -9.90 -6.08 -7.19
N ALA A 336 -9.25 -7.10 -6.65
CA ALA A 336 -8.73 -8.21 -7.43
C ALA A 336 -9.86 -9.01 -8.11
N LEU A 337 -10.99 -9.22 -7.43
CA LEU A 337 -12.16 -9.89 -8.00
C LEU A 337 -12.80 -9.07 -9.14
N SER A 338 -12.74 -7.73 -9.08
CA SER A 338 -13.30 -6.88 -10.13
C SER A 338 -12.62 -7.05 -11.50
N ALA A 339 -11.38 -7.55 -11.50
CA ALA A 339 -10.64 -7.91 -12.71
C ALA A 339 -11.11 -9.23 -13.35
N LEU A 340 -11.91 -10.01 -12.62
CA LEU A 340 -12.43 -11.29 -13.08
C LEU A 340 -13.87 -11.16 -13.59
N SER A 341 -14.22 -11.95 -14.61
CA SER A 341 -15.62 -12.12 -15.01
C SER A 341 -16.43 -12.75 -13.87
N ARG A 342 -17.72 -12.40 -13.76
CA ARG A 342 -18.57 -12.83 -12.64
C ARG A 342 -18.70 -14.36 -12.50
N ASP A 343 -18.56 -15.11 -13.57
CA ASP A 343 -18.53 -16.58 -13.59
C ASP A 343 -17.24 -17.17 -12.96
N LYS A 344 -16.26 -16.34 -12.62
CA LYS A 344 -15.03 -16.71 -11.90
C LYS A 344 -14.99 -16.24 -10.45
N TRP A 345 -16.05 -15.61 -9.98
CA TRP A 345 -16.17 -15.17 -8.60
C TRP A 345 -16.51 -16.31 -7.65
N PRO A 346 -16.32 -16.15 -6.32
CA PRO A 346 -16.73 -17.17 -5.34
C PRO A 346 -18.19 -17.60 -5.45
N SER A 347 -19.07 -16.66 -5.85
CA SER A 347 -20.51 -16.90 -6.06
C SER A 347 -20.83 -17.90 -7.19
N ALA A 348 -19.89 -18.16 -8.09
CA ALA A 348 -20.06 -19.17 -9.14
C ALA A 348 -19.83 -20.61 -8.63
N CYS A 349 -19.43 -20.79 -7.38
CA CYS A 349 -19.26 -22.11 -6.78
C CYS A 349 -20.62 -22.83 -6.61
N VAL A 350 -20.77 -23.95 -7.29
CA VAL A 350 -22.01 -24.78 -7.24
C VAL A 350 -22.07 -25.76 -6.06
N GLY A 351 -21.09 -25.73 -5.17
CA GLY A 351 -21.09 -26.57 -3.96
C GLY A 351 -20.88 -28.06 -4.20
N CYS A 352 -20.34 -28.50 -5.34
CA CYS A 352 -20.21 -29.91 -5.70
C CYS A 352 -19.15 -30.67 -4.88
N ARG A 353 -18.28 -29.98 -4.15
CA ARG A 353 -17.21 -30.51 -3.27
C ARG A 353 -16.18 -31.42 -3.97
N SER A 354 -16.09 -31.41 -5.30
CA SER A 354 -15.11 -32.23 -6.01
C SER A 354 -13.66 -31.79 -5.69
N CYS A 355 -13.45 -30.49 -5.52
CA CYS A 355 -12.18 -29.91 -5.10
C CYS A 355 -11.76 -30.28 -3.66
N GLU A 356 -12.72 -30.49 -2.76
CA GLU A 356 -12.45 -30.86 -1.35
C GLU A 356 -11.89 -32.29 -1.24
N ARG A 357 -12.33 -33.20 -2.10
CA ARG A 357 -11.88 -34.61 -2.09
C ARG A 357 -10.41 -34.78 -2.42
N VAL A 358 -9.84 -33.82 -3.14
CA VAL A 358 -8.43 -33.84 -3.57
C VAL A 358 -7.55 -32.83 -2.80
N CYS A 359 -8.15 -32.11 -1.86
CA CYS A 359 -7.42 -31.12 -1.06
C CYS A 359 -6.58 -31.79 0.03
N PRO A 360 -5.22 -31.72 -0.02
CA PRO A 360 -4.38 -32.33 1.02
C PRO A 360 -4.59 -31.71 2.41
N GLN A 361 -5.04 -30.45 2.45
CA GLN A 361 -5.32 -29.70 3.68
C GLN A 361 -6.75 -29.91 4.20
N GLN A 362 -7.56 -30.70 3.51
CA GLN A 362 -8.95 -31.00 3.87
C GLN A 362 -9.83 -29.75 4.06
N ILE A 363 -9.53 -28.68 3.33
CA ILE A 363 -10.27 -27.41 3.38
C ILE A 363 -11.70 -27.64 2.88
N LYS A 364 -12.69 -27.14 3.61
CA LYS A 364 -14.11 -27.12 3.22
C LYS A 364 -14.35 -26.00 2.20
N ILE A 365 -13.80 -26.16 1.00
CA ILE A 365 -13.70 -25.12 -0.03
C ILE A 365 -15.07 -24.54 -0.39
N SER A 366 -16.10 -25.38 -0.54
CA SER A 366 -17.45 -24.92 -0.86
C SER A 366 -18.06 -24.03 0.23
N GLU A 367 -17.78 -24.32 1.51
CA GLU A 367 -18.24 -23.52 2.63
C GLU A 367 -17.50 -22.16 2.67
N VAL A 368 -16.19 -22.17 2.40
CA VAL A 368 -15.37 -20.97 2.30
C VAL A 368 -15.87 -20.07 1.15
N MET A 369 -16.14 -20.63 -0.03
CA MET A 369 -16.68 -19.86 -1.16
C MET A 369 -18.05 -19.24 -0.84
N ALA A 370 -18.92 -19.97 -0.15
CA ALA A 370 -20.21 -19.45 0.30
C ALA A 370 -20.07 -18.33 1.34
N ASP A 371 -19.14 -18.50 2.29
CA ASP A 371 -18.83 -17.43 3.26
C ASP A 371 -18.24 -16.21 2.60
N PHE A 372 -17.29 -16.40 1.67
CA PHE A 372 -16.69 -15.30 0.92
C PHE A 372 -17.74 -14.49 0.15
N THR A 373 -18.66 -15.20 -0.54
CA THR A 373 -19.76 -14.56 -1.25
C THR A 373 -20.61 -13.68 -0.33
N ARG A 374 -20.94 -14.17 0.88
CA ARG A 374 -21.70 -13.38 1.88
C ARG A 374 -20.94 -12.15 2.39
N ARG A 375 -19.63 -12.25 2.53
CA ARG A 375 -18.79 -11.13 2.99
C ARG A 375 -18.62 -10.04 1.95
N LEU A 376 -18.75 -10.38 0.68
CA LEU A 376 -18.63 -9.42 -0.44
C LEU A 376 -19.93 -8.64 -0.69
N GLY A 377 -21.07 -9.07 -0.13
CA GLY A 377 -22.39 -8.44 -0.24
C GLY A 377 -23.23 -9.07 -1.32
#